data_4b2d8fdb12ea4d809cb499f02c96efc5
#
_entry.id   4b2d8fdb12ea4d809cb499f02c96efc5
#
_cell.length_a   1.000
_cell.length_b   1.000
_cell.length_c   1.000
_cell.angle_alpha   90.00
_cell.angle_beta   90.00
_cell.angle_gamma   90.00
#
_symmetry.space_group_name_H-M   'P 1'
#
loop_
_entity.id
_entity.type
_entity.pdbx_description
1 polymer ?
#
loop_
_entity_poly.entity_id
_entity_poly.type
_entity_poly.pdbx_seq_one_letter_code
_entity_poly.pdbx_strand_id
1 'polypeptide(L)'
;MIPAHPPGRSPVLAVAAIVLAALAAGCSGGGGGEGGRAAAPGPSDWVEGATTESVARTLHVEIPSTATGAVAAHRRGFQDDGLILSFVLPAEAVDSFLTQLKPEQPLRLREQPFAAEATPATPFARLGLPEPDSLPKVREGQVCAPCKGDLNWLKVAVAQIDERSSRVYLRGVD
;
A
#
# COMPACT_ATOMS: atom_id res chain seq x y z
N MET A 1 -26.37 50.17 10.07
CA MET A 1 -27.28 49.74 11.14
C MET A 1 -26.94 48.32 11.48
N ILE A 2 -26.24 48.15 12.58
CA ILE A 2 -25.77 46.86 13.09
C ILE A 2 -26.46 46.66 14.44
N PRO A 3 -27.19 45.58 14.71
CA PRO A 3 -27.66 45.28 16.06
C PRO A 3 -26.65 44.44 16.78
N ALA A 4 -26.25 44.90 17.95
CA ALA A 4 -25.39 44.24 18.91
C ALA A 4 -26.18 43.15 19.68
N HIS A 5 -25.54 42.01 19.92
CA HIS A 5 -26.03 40.95 20.80
C HIS A 5 -25.31 41.01 22.17
N PRO A 6 -26.06 40.87 23.28
CA PRO A 6 -25.47 40.89 24.63
C PRO A 6 -24.92 39.51 25.07
N PRO A 7 -24.02 39.51 26.03
CA PRO A 7 -23.39 38.28 26.53
C PRO A 7 -24.25 37.61 27.63
N GLY A 8 -24.53 36.32 27.42
CA GLY A 8 -25.21 35.47 28.40
C GLY A 8 -24.21 34.89 29.44
N ARG A 9 -24.56 35.10 30.66
CA ARG A 9 -23.85 34.68 31.88
C ARG A 9 -24.04 33.18 32.16
N SER A 10 -22.94 32.53 32.55
CA SER A 10 -22.90 31.21 33.16
C SER A 10 -23.63 31.15 34.52
N PRO A 11 -24.11 30.00 34.92
CA PRO A 11 -24.02 29.63 36.33
C PRO A 11 -23.12 28.43 36.56
N VAL A 12 -22.21 28.65 37.48
CA VAL A 12 -21.43 27.68 38.24
C VAL A 12 -22.38 26.91 39.13
N LEU A 13 -22.31 25.61 39.14
CA LEU A 13 -22.84 24.78 40.21
C LEU A 13 -21.81 23.70 40.59
N ALA A 14 -21.35 23.88 41.81
CA ALA A 14 -20.43 23.02 42.52
C ALA A 14 -21.17 21.86 43.20
N VAL A 15 -20.38 20.92 43.79
CA VAL A 15 -20.68 19.94 44.83
C VAL A 15 -21.26 18.62 44.31
N ALA A 16 -20.67 17.45 44.54
CA ALA A 16 -20.28 16.87 45.82
C ALA A 16 -19.31 15.69 45.63
N ALA A 17 -18.35 15.64 46.52
CA ALA A 17 -17.51 14.48 46.77
C ALA A 17 -18.31 13.39 47.49
N ILE A 18 -18.24 12.14 47.03
CA ILE A 18 -18.59 10.97 47.79
C ILE A 18 -17.40 10.03 47.79
N VAL A 19 -16.75 9.97 48.93
CA VAL A 19 -15.76 8.95 49.29
C VAL A 19 -16.54 7.72 49.74
N LEU A 20 -16.37 6.61 49.08
CA LEU A 20 -16.72 5.29 49.60
C LEU A 20 -15.50 4.39 49.52
N ALA A 21 -14.88 4.22 50.64
CA ALA A 21 -13.94 3.16 50.90
C ALA A 21 -14.71 1.85 51.11
N ALA A 22 -14.40 0.83 50.33
CA ALA A 22 -14.81 -0.54 50.58
C ALA A 22 -13.63 -1.47 50.35
N LEU A 23 -13.26 -2.03 51.40
CA LEU A 23 -12.34 -3.07 51.79
C LEU A 23 -12.06 -4.18 50.79
N ALA A 24 -10.79 -4.44 50.71
CA ALA A 24 -10.15 -5.59 50.09
C ALA A 24 -10.58 -6.91 50.74
N ALA A 25 -10.85 -7.87 49.91
CA ALA A 25 -10.67 -9.27 50.25
C ALA A 25 -9.75 -9.89 49.19
N GLY A 26 -8.60 -10.30 49.64
CA GLY A 26 -7.55 -10.86 48.83
C GLY A 26 -7.92 -12.20 48.22
N CYS A 27 -7.41 -12.42 47.00
CA CYS A 27 -7.03 -13.74 46.52
C CYS A 27 -5.61 -13.63 46.05
N SER A 28 -4.70 -14.11 46.91
CA SER A 28 -3.33 -14.46 46.50
C SER A 28 -3.39 -15.70 45.60
N GLY A 29 -3.50 -15.47 44.30
CA GLY A 29 -3.21 -16.48 43.30
C GLY A 29 -1.83 -16.16 42.70
N GLY A 30 -0.83 -16.95 43.12
CA GLY A 30 0.49 -16.91 42.50
C GLY A 30 0.39 -17.27 41.00
N GLY A 31 0.54 -16.28 40.15
CA GLY A 31 0.70 -16.44 38.72
C GLY A 31 2.03 -15.81 38.35
N GLY A 32 2.99 -16.65 38.02
CA GLY A 32 4.33 -16.26 37.60
C GLY A 32 4.26 -15.18 36.56
N GLY A 33 5.07 -14.16 36.72
CA GLY A 33 5.33 -13.15 35.69
C GLY A 33 5.90 -13.82 34.45
N GLU A 34 5.04 -14.17 33.53
CA GLU A 34 5.44 -14.39 32.16
C GLU A 34 5.77 -13.04 31.58
N GLY A 35 7.07 -12.72 31.70
CA GLY A 35 7.65 -11.65 30.90
C GLY A 35 7.21 -11.89 29.47
N GLY A 36 6.44 -10.94 28.93
CA GLY A 36 5.99 -10.98 27.55
C GLY A 36 7.19 -11.19 26.66
N ARG A 37 7.45 -12.46 26.31
CA ARG A 37 8.28 -12.78 25.18
C ARG A 37 7.59 -12.09 24.02
N ALA A 38 8.21 -11.00 23.52
CA ALA A 38 7.87 -10.50 22.19
C ALA A 38 7.81 -11.74 21.30
N ALA A 39 6.63 -12.03 20.76
CA ALA A 39 6.47 -13.15 19.84
C ALA A 39 7.55 -12.96 18.78
N ALA A 40 8.38 -14.00 18.60
CA ALA A 40 9.35 -13.99 17.50
C ALA A 40 8.56 -13.64 16.23
N PRO A 41 9.05 -12.72 15.38
CA PRO A 41 8.37 -12.40 14.12
C PRO A 41 8.11 -13.73 13.42
N GLY A 42 6.83 -13.99 13.13
CA GLY A 42 6.42 -15.17 12.38
C GLY A 42 7.17 -15.22 11.03
N PRO A 43 7.19 -16.37 10.36
CA PRO A 43 7.82 -16.48 9.06
C PRO A 43 7.32 -15.35 8.17
N SER A 44 8.24 -14.65 7.51
CA SER A 44 7.87 -13.57 6.59
C SER A 44 7.02 -14.15 5.45
N ASP A 45 5.85 -13.59 5.19
CA ASP A 45 5.03 -13.96 4.03
C ASP A 45 5.74 -13.64 2.70
N TRP A 46 6.82 -12.88 2.74
CA TRP A 46 7.61 -12.54 1.57
C TRP A 46 8.54 -13.69 1.17
N VAL A 47 8.48 -14.04 -0.11
CA VAL A 47 9.33 -15.08 -0.70
C VAL A 47 10.76 -14.56 -0.80
N GLU A 48 11.68 -15.18 -0.07
CA GLU A 48 13.11 -14.88 -0.18
C GLU A 48 13.63 -15.35 -1.55
N GLY A 49 14.47 -14.51 -2.19
CA GLY A 49 15.05 -14.83 -3.49
C GLY A 49 14.10 -14.69 -4.68
N ALA A 50 12.92 -14.05 -4.50
CA ALA A 50 12.10 -13.67 -5.63
C ALA A 50 12.89 -12.72 -6.55
N THR A 51 13.04 -13.11 -7.83
CA THR A 51 13.78 -12.31 -8.83
C THR A 51 12.80 -11.52 -9.70
N THR A 52 13.32 -10.48 -10.36
CA THR A 52 12.54 -9.71 -11.35
C THR A 52 12.00 -10.59 -12.47
N GLU A 53 12.81 -11.56 -12.91
CA GLU A 53 12.42 -12.49 -13.97
C GLU A 53 11.33 -13.46 -13.53
N SER A 54 11.40 -13.96 -12.28
CA SER A 54 10.38 -14.86 -11.76
C SER A 54 9.04 -14.15 -11.61
N VAL A 55 9.04 -12.95 -11.02
CA VAL A 55 7.83 -12.14 -10.84
C VAL A 55 7.26 -11.68 -12.18
N ALA A 56 8.10 -11.20 -13.10
CA ALA A 56 7.66 -10.79 -14.43
C ALA A 56 6.99 -11.94 -15.19
N ARG A 57 7.54 -13.16 -15.06
CA ARG A 57 6.95 -14.37 -15.68
C ARG A 57 5.56 -14.68 -15.11
N THR A 58 5.38 -14.63 -13.79
CA THR A 58 4.06 -14.85 -13.17
C THR A 58 3.08 -13.74 -13.55
N LEU A 59 3.53 -12.49 -13.63
CA LEU A 59 2.71 -11.37 -14.10
C LEU A 59 2.44 -11.38 -15.62
N HIS A 60 3.03 -12.31 -16.37
CA HIS A 60 2.99 -12.37 -17.84
C HIS A 60 3.47 -11.07 -18.50
N VAL A 61 4.48 -10.44 -17.92
CA VAL A 61 5.05 -9.18 -18.41
C VAL A 61 6.47 -9.40 -18.93
N GLU A 62 6.75 -8.88 -20.10
CA GLU A 62 8.11 -8.80 -20.63
C GLU A 62 8.72 -7.44 -20.21
N ILE A 63 9.82 -7.49 -19.46
CA ILE A 63 10.57 -6.29 -19.09
C ILE A 63 11.37 -5.83 -20.32
N PRO A 64 11.15 -4.60 -20.82
CA PRO A 64 11.90 -4.12 -21.99
C PRO A 64 13.41 -4.10 -21.74
N SER A 65 14.20 -4.38 -22.77
CA SER A 65 15.67 -4.36 -22.65
C SER A 65 16.25 -2.97 -22.35
N THR A 66 15.46 -1.91 -22.59
CA THR A 66 15.80 -0.52 -22.22
C THR A 66 15.46 -0.18 -20.77
N ALA A 67 14.81 -1.12 -20.04
CA ALA A 67 14.45 -0.90 -18.67
C ALA A 67 15.70 -0.94 -17.77
N THR A 68 15.70 -0.08 -16.76
CA THR A 68 16.75 -0.01 -15.74
C THR A 68 16.15 -0.05 -14.34
N GLY A 69 16.97 -0.40 -13.33
CA GLY A 69 16.55 -0.39 -11.93
C GLY A 69 15.34 -1.29 -11.65
N ALA A 70 15.25 -2.43 -12.33
CA ALA A 70 14.18 -3.40 -12.11
C ALA A 70 14.31 -4.02 -10.73
N VAL A 71 13.20 -4.02 -9.97
CA VAL A 71 13.07 -4.61 -8.62
C VAL A 71 11.71 -5.28 -8.50
N ALA A 72 11.66 -6.38 -7.75
CA ALA A 72 10.43 -7.14 -7.59
C ALA A 72 10.34 -7.77 -6.19
N ALA A 73 9.13 -8.08 -5.77
CA ALA A 73 8.87 -8.91 -4.60
C ALA A 73 7.61 -9.76 -4.80
N HIS A 74 7.60 -10.89 -4.14
CA HIS A 74 6.51 -11.86 -4.14
C HIS A 74 6.11 -12.11 -2.69
N ARG A 75 4.84 -11.97 -2.38
CA ARG A 75 4.27 -12.23 -1.06
C ARG A 75 3.31 -13.40 -1.15
N ARG A 76 3.53 -14.42 -0.36
CA ARG A 76 2.56 -15.53 -0.21
C ARG A 76 1.33 -15.03 0.53
N GLY A 77 0.17 -15.34 0.00
CA GLY A 77 -1.13 -15.14 0.64
C GLY A 77 -1.72 -16.46 1.15
N PHE A 78 -2.87 -16.38 1.78
CA PHE A 78 -3.62 -17.56 2.21
C PHE A 78 -4.36 -18.25 1.04
N GLN A 79 -4.88 -17.45 0.12
CA GLN A 79 -5.60 -17.92 -1.08
C GLN A 79 -4.85 -17.50 -2.35
N ASP A 80 -4.38 -16.28 -2.37
CA ASP A 80 -3.76 -15.66 -3.53
C ASP A 80 -2.41 -15.07 -3.16
N ASP A 81 -1.43 -15.20 -4.01
CA ASP A 81 -0.12 -14.59 -3.85
C ASP A 81 -0.11 -13.17 -4.43
N GLY A 82 0.58 -12.27 -3.77
CA GLY A 82 0.72 -10.89 -4.20
C GLY A 82 2.08 -10.62 -4.84
N LEU A 83 2.09 -9.99 -6.00
CA LEU A 83 3.29 -9.73 -6.79
C LEU A 83 3.43 -8.24 -7.06
N ILE A 84 4.64 -7.72 -6.87
CA ILE A 84 5.00 -6.35 -7.24
C ILE A 84 6.28 -6.33 -8.05
N LEU A 85 6.29 -5.54 -9.11
CA LEU A 85 7.41 -5.34 -10.01
C LEU A 85 7.50 -3.85 -10.35
N SER A 86 8.69 -3.29 -10.34
CA SER A 86 8.91 -1.92 -10.79
C SER A 86 10.21 -1.82 -11.55
N PHE A 87 10.24 -0.95 -12.56
CA PHE A 87 11.43 -0.60 -13.33
C PHE A 87 11.29 0.82 -13.91
N VAL A 88 12.39 1.35 -14.42
CA VAL A 88 12.43 2.66 -15.06
C VAL A 88 12.57 2.49 -16.56
N LEU A 89 11.78 3.23 -17.33
CA LEU A 89 11.84 3.31 -18.78
C LEU A 89 12.22 4.71 -19.23
N PRO A 90 12.92 4.84 -20.37
CA PRO A 90 12.95 6.09 -21.12
C PRO A 90 11.53 6.55 -21.44
N ALA A 91 11.26 7.86 -21.39
CA ALA A 91 9.91 8.40 -21.59
C ALA A 91 9.30 7.98 -22.94
N GLU A 92 10.11 7.92 -23.99
CA GLU A 92 9.73 7.48 -25.34
C GLU A 92 9.38 6.00 -25.44
N ALA A 93 9.84 5.17 -24.50
CA ALA A 93 9.56 3.73 -24.49
C ALA A 93 8.25 3.36 -23.77
N VAL A 94 7.69 4.28 -22.98
CA VAL A 94 6.52 4.02 -22.14
C VAL A 94 5.30 3.61 -22.96
N ASP A 95 4.96 4.36 -24.00
CA ASP A 95 3.75 4.09 -24.78
C ASP A 95 3.86 2.79 -25.59
N SER A 96 5.05 2.44 -26.04
CA SER A 96 5.33 1.13 -26.67
C SER A 96 5.13 0.00 -25.67
N PHE A 97 5.64 0.13 -24.46
CA PHE A 97 5.44 -0.84 -23.39
C PHE A 97 3.95 -0.99 -23.04
N LEU A 98 3.21 0.10 -22.87
CA LEU A 98 1.78 0.06 -22.57
C LEU A 98 0.98 -0.59 -23.70
N THR A 99 1.36 -0.36 -24.97
CA THR A 99 0.75 -1.03 -26.11
C THR A 99 0.97 -2.53 -26.09
N GLN A 100 2.16 -2.99 -25.67
CA GLN A 100 2.47 -4.41 -25.49
C GLN A 100 1.71 -5.02 -24.32
N LEU A 101 1.55 -4.28 -23.22
CA LEU A 101 0.84 -4.71 -22.02
C LEU A 101 -0.67 -4.86 -22.24
N LYS A 102 -1.25 -4.14 -23.20
CA LYS A 102 -2.67 -4.19 -23.63
C LYS A 102 -3.66 -4.02 -22.47
N PRO A 103 -3.63 -2.90 -21.74
CA PRO A 103 -4.60 -2.67 -20.68
C PRO A 103 -6.04 -2.68 -21.22
N GLU A 104 -6.99 -3.12 -20.40
CA GLU A 104 -8.43 -3.21 -20.75
C GLU A 104 -9.01 -1.87 -21.20
N GLN A 105 -8.53 -0.79 -20.61
CA GLN A 105 -8.93 0.56 -20.91
C GLN A 105 -7.69 1.46 -21.00
N PRO A 106 -7.73 2.56 -21.75
CA PRO A 106 -6.67 3.56 -21.70
C PRO A 106 -6.38 3.99 -20.24
N LEU A 107 -5.10 4.11 -19.91
CA LEU A 107 -4.71 4.58 -18.58
C LEU A 107 -5.26 5.99 -18.32
N ARG A 108 -5.76 6.20 -17.12
CA ARG A 108 -6.24 7.50 -16.65
C ARG A 108 -5.09 8.27 -16.01
N LEU A 109 -4.98 9.55 -16.30
CA LEU A 109 -4.08 10.44 -15.59
C LEU A 109 -4.75 10.88 -14.29
N ARG A 110 -4.09 10.60 -13.18
CA ARG A 110 -4.43 11.13 -11.86
C ARG A 110 -3.47 12.27 -11.54
N GLU A 111 -4.02 13.48 -11.43
CA GLU A 111 -3.23 14.70 -11.21
C GLU A 111 -2.75 14.85 -9.77
N GLN A 112 -3.57 14.42 -8.81
CA GLN A 112 -3.30 14.59 -7.38
C GLN A 112 -3.12 13.22 -6.69
N PRO A 113 -2.29 13.13 -5.66
CA PRO A 113 -2.23 11.95 -4.82
C PRO A 113 -3.60 11.61 -4.23
N PHE A 114 -3.86 10.33 -4.00
CA PHE A 114 -4.96 9.95 -3.13
C PHE A 114 -4.64 10.34 -1.67
N ALA A 115 -5.69 10.59 -0.88
CA ALA A 115 -5.54 10.67 0.56
C ALA A 115 -4.94 9.34 1.05
N ALA A 116 -4.06 9.41 2.05
CA ALA A 116 -3.42 8.22 2.60
C ALA A 116 -4.49 7.24 3.09
N GLU A 117 -4.63 6.15 2.38
CA GLU A 117 -5.49 5.03 2.75
C GLU A 117 -4.67 3.95 3.47
N ALA A 118 -5.34 2.86 3.81
CA ALA A 118 -4.67 1.72 4.42
C ALA A 118 -3.52 1.21 3.54
N THR A 119 -2.41 0.81 4.18
CA THR A 119 -1.28 0.21 3.49
C THR A 119 -1.75 -1.03 2.71
N PRO A 120 -1.48 -1.13 1.41
CA PRO A 120 -1.86 -2.29 0.62
C PRO A 120 -1.16 -3.57 1.10
N ALA A 121 -1.76 -4.73 0.83
CA ALA A 121 -1.18 -6.02 1.20
C ALA A 121 0.21 -6.26 0.59
N THR A 122 0.45 -5.70 -0.60
CA THR A 122 1.75 -5.75 -1.29
C THR A 122 2.28 -4.33 -1.52
N PRO A 123 2.83 -3.66 -0.48
CA PRO A 123 3.29 -2.30 -0.60
C PRO A 123 4.62 -2.21 -1.38
N PHE A 124 4.75 -1.20 -2.25
CA PHE A 124 5.99 -0.89 -2.95
C PHE A 124 7.11 -0.41 -2.00
N ALA A 125 6.74 0.01 -0.78
CA ALA A 125 7.71 0.26 0.28
C ALA A 125 8.61 -0.96 0.57
N ARG A 126 8.15 -2.18 0.29
CA ARG A 126 8.98 -3.40 0.35
C ARG A 126 10.18 -3.35 -0.60
N LEU A 127 10.04 -2.63 -1.70
CA LEU A 127 11.10 -2.40 -2.70
C LEU A 127 11.86 -1.09 -2.47
N GLY A 128 11.60 -0.38 -1.36
CA GLY A 128 12.18 0.93 -1.09
C GLY A 128 11.59 2.05 -1.99
N LEU A 129 10.38 1.84 -2.52
CA LEU A 129 9.72 2.77 -3.43
C LEU A 129 8.47 3.37 -2.78
N PRO A 130 8.11 4.61 -3.14
CA PRO A 130 6.82 5.18 -2.73
C PRO A 130 5.67 4.43 -3.41
N GLU A 131 4.50 4.42 -2.77
CA GLU A 131 3.28 3.95 -3.40
C GLU A 131 2.89 4.88 -4.55
N PRO A 132 2.47 4.33 -5.72
CA PRO A 132 1.98 5.16 -6.82
C PRO A 132 0.85 6.09 -6.38
N ASP A 133 0.00 5.64 -5.45
CA ASP A 133 -1.14 6.40 -4.92
C ASP A 133 -0.72 7.68 -4.19
N SER A 134 0.50 7.71 -3.64
CA SER A 134 1.07 8.88 -2.97
C SER A 134 1.74 9.89 -3.92
N LEU A 135 1.84 9.56 -5.20
CA LEU A 135 2.51 10.39 -6.20
C LEU A 135 1.50 11.23 -7.01
N PRO A 136 1.85 12.47 -7.39
CA PRO A 136 1.06 13.23 -8.34
C PRO A 136 1.34 12.79 -9.78
N LYS A 137 0.43 13.11 -10.69
CA LYS A 137 0.58 12.93 -12.14
C LYS A 137 0.93 11.50 -12.55
N VAL A 138 0.17 10.54 -12.02
CA VAL A 138 0.32 9.11 -12.34
C VAL A 138 -0.69 8.68 -13.38
N ARG A 139 -0.23 8.05 -14.46
CA ARG A 139 -1.08 7.34 -15.43
C ARG A 139 -1.30 5.93 -14.91
N GLU A 140 -2.53 5.54 -14.67
CA GLU A 140 -2.83 4.26 -14.04
C GLU A 140 -4.05 3.57 -14.65
N GLY A 141 -4.09 2.26 -14.53
CA GLY A 141 -5.21 1.47 -15.02
C GLY A 141 -5.07 -0.01 -14.76
N GLN A 142 -6.14 -0.71 -15.07
CA GLN A 142 -6.20 -2.15 -15.03
C GLN A 142 -5.69 -2.74 -16.33
N VAL A 143 -4.78 -3.71 -16.23
CA VAL A 143 -4.33 -4.47 -17.39
C VAL A 143 -5.32 -5.57 -17.68
N CYS A 144 -5.71 -6.34 -16.67
CA CYS A 144 -6.71 -7.40 -16.78
C CYS A 144 -7.35 -7.73 -15.42
N ALA A 145 -8.64 -8.14 -15.43
CA ALA A 145 -9.34 -8.82 -14.32
C ALA A 145 -10.65 -9.45 -14.82
N PRO A 146 -10.75 -10.79 -14.89
CA PRO A 146 -9.65 -11.74 -14.62
C PRO A 146 -8.61 -11.72 -15.73
N CYS A 147 -7.38 -12.04 -15.37
CA CYS A 147 -6.33 -12.26 -16.35
C CYS A 147 -6.39 -13.68 -16.93
N LYS A 148 -5.52 -13.99 -17.88
CA LYS A 148 -5.35 -15.35 -18.38
C LYS A 148 -4.40 -16.15 -17.47
N GLY A 149 -4.62 -17.48 -17.42
CA GLY A 149 -3.83 -18.37 -16.57
C GLY A 149 -4.22 -18.24 -15.10
N ASP A 150 -3.21 -18.29 -14.22
CA ASP A 150 -3.41 -18.28 -12.77
C ASP A 150 -3.45 -16.85 -12.18
N LEU A 151 -3.20 -15.84 -13.01
CA LEU A 151 -3.21 -14.44 -12.57
C LEU A 151 -4.65 -13.91 -12.45
N ASN A 152 -5.08 -13.57 -11.25
CA ASN A 152 -6.42 -13.05 -11.01
C ASN A 152 -6.60 -11.62 -11.54
N TRP A 153 -5.65 -10.74 -11.25
CA TRP A 153 -5.67 -9.38 -11.79
C TRP A 153 -4.27 -8.77 -11.86
N LEU A 154 -4.14 -7.80 -12.73
CA LEU A 154 -2.93 -6.98 -12.91
C LEU A 154 -3.30 -5.51 -13.08
N LYS A 155 -2.62 -4.65 -12.33
CA LYS A 155 -2.70 -3.19 -12.46
C LYS A 155 -1.34 -2.63 -12.85
N VAL A 156 -1.38 -1.53 -13.58
CA VAL A 156 -0.20 -0.75 -13.94
C VAL A 156 -0.36 0.70 -13.52
N ALA A 157 0.73 1.30 -13.04
CA ALA A 157 0.84 2.72 -12.83
C ALA A 157 2.18 3.21 -13.40
N VAL A 158 2.18 4.39 -13.99
CA VAL A 158 3.37 5.03 -14.56
C VAL A 158 3.48 6.43 -14.00
N ALA A 159 4.55 6.66 -13.26
CA ALA A 159 4.88 7.96 -12.68
C ALA A 159 6.11 8.55 -13.38
N GLN A 160 6.03 9.80 -13.81
CA GLN A 160 7.17 10.50 -14.38
C GLN A 160 8.19 10.81 -13.27
N ILE A 161 9.46 10.46 -13.50
CA ILE A 161 10.58 10.79 -12.60
C ILE A 161 11.17 12.15 -12.99
N ASP A 162 11.42 12.30 -14.28
CA ASP A 162 11.94 13.51 -14.92
C ASP A 162 11.46 13.61 -16.37
N GLU A 163 11.97 14.58 -17.15
CA GLU A 163 11.55 14.79 -18.54
C GLU A 163 11.88 13.59 -19.47
N ARG A 164 12.83 12.76 -19.10
CA ARG A 164 13.36 11.67 -19.95
C ARG A 164 13.06 10.29 -19.43
N SER A 165 12.55 10.16 -18.21
CA SER A 165 12.34 8.87 -17.57
C SER A 165 11.04 8.77 -16.78
N SER A 166 10.47 7.58 -16.78
CA SER A 166 9.28 7.24 -16.04
C SER A 166 9.46 5.91 -15.31
N ARG A 167 8.91 5.83 -14.11
CA ARG A 167 8.85 4.58 -13.35
C ARG A 167 7.54 3.87 -13.62
N VAL A 168 7.65 2.61 -13.96
CA VAL A 168 6.54 1.68 -14.11
C VAL A 168 6.39 0.91 -12.80
N TYR A 169 5.16 0.78 -12.35
CA TYR A 169 4.73 -0.01 -11.20
C TYR A 169 3.72 -1.02 -11.67
N LEU A 170 3.93 -2.28 -11.37
CA LEU A 170 3.04 -3.39 -11.67
C LEU A 170 2.70 -4.10 -10.37
N ARG A 171 1.41 -4.28 -10.13
CA ARG A 171 0.91 -5.05 -8.98
C ARG A 171 -0.10 -6.05 -9.49
N GLY A 172 0.10 -7.32 -9.14
CA GLY A 172 -0.77 -8.42 -9.51
C GLY A 172 -1.06 -9.35 -8.34
N VAL A 173 -2.05 -10.18 -8.55
CA VAL A 173 -2.46 -11.26 -7.64
C VAL A 173 -2.74 -12.49 -8.48
N ASP A 174 -2.14 -13.62 -8.14
CA ASP A 174 -2.33 -14.92 -8.77
C ASP A 174 -3.03 -15.91 -7.85
#